data_836d0f541e2617cb20266d8099470e8f
#
_entry.id   836d0f541e2617cb20266d8099470e8f
#
_cell.length_a   1.000
_cell.length_b   1.000
_cell.length_c   1.000
_cell.angle_alpha   90.00
_cell.angle_beta   90.00
_cell.angle_gamma   90.00
#
_symmetry.space_group_name_H-M   'P 1'
#
loop_
_entity.id
_entity.type
_entity.pdbx_description
1 polymer ?
#
loop_
_entity_poly.entity_id
_entity_poly.type
_entity_poly.pdbx_seq_one_letter_code
_entity_poly.pdbx_strand_id
1 'polypeptide(L)'
;VGTLNGLTVSNDIVLSTDGGGIDFSARTNNETKTGVTVTNNKLVHYEDGQWTPKIFINNIEQTGYAAQFGEYTKVGRMVTIKMRLTGNGTAIVGGPTDQVFIRQLPYRLHDQLGSVSFEGGGSVYVWHNFNTSMSDCRFTLRDLSGPGGNQSDIALWRITSNTTSSFSSALQGQDLTTTYDIRLMATYFTDE
;
A
#
# COMPACT_ATOMS: atom_id res chain seq x y z
N VAL A 1 -34.76 25.00 0.41
CA VAL A 1 -33.70 24.32 1.13
C VAL A 1 -33.84 24.71 2.60
N GLY A 2 -34.16 23.73 3.46
CA GLY A 2 -34.26 23.94 4.91
C GLY A 2 -32.86 23.93 5.57
N THR A 3 -32.62 24.82 6.50
CA THR A 3 -31.41 24.78 7.34
C THR A 3 -31.74 24.02 8.61
N LEU A 4 -31.01 22.96 8.91
CA LEU A 4 -31.09 22.25 10.18
C LEU A 4 -30.03 22.81 11.11
N ASN A 5 -30.42 23.31 12.28
CA ASN A 5 -29.48 23.81 13.31
C ASN A 5 -28.78 22.68 14.06
N GLY A 6 -29.12 21.46 13.76
CA GLY A 6 -28.51 20.23 14.26
C GLY A 6 -29.25 19.02 13.71
N LEU A 7 -28.52 17.97 13.44
CA LEU A 7 -29.06 16.68 13.02
C LEU A 7 -28.63 15.62 14.05
N THR A 8 -29.62 15.04 14.75
CA THR A 8 -29.41 13.85 15.58
C THR A 8 -30.02 12.67 14.83
N VAL A 9 -29.20 11.66 14.53
CA VAL A 9 -29.62 10.44 13.85
C VAL A 9 -29.40 9.28 14.81
N SER A 10 -30.45 8.50 15.07
CA SER A 10 -30.38 7.33 15.95
C SER A 10 -29.93 6.05 15.23
N ASN A 11 -29.88 6.09 13.89
CA ASN A 11 -29.45 5.00 13.01
C ASN A 11 -28.48 5.54 11.94
N ASP A 12 -28.15 4.73 10.95
CA ASP A 12 -27.22 5.08 9.89
C ASP A 12 -27.73 6.20 8.98
N ILE A 13 -26.81 7.03 8.47
CA ILE A 13 -27.06 7.93 7.36
C ILE A 13 -26.63 7.23 6.08
N VAL A 14 -27.58 6.89 5.22
CA VAL A 14 -27.30 6.26 3.93
C VAL A 14 -27.19 7.34 2.84
N LEU A 15 -26.03 7.44 2.21
CA LEU A 15 -25.79 8.26 1.03
C LEU A 15 -25.98 7.38 -0.20
N SER A 16 -27.17 7.41 -0.79
CA SER A 16 -27.61 6.43 -1.80
C SER A 16 -27.17 6.71 -3.23
N THR A 17 -26.45 7.80 -3.46
CA THR A 17 -26.00 8.21 -4.80
C THR A 17 -24.51 8.08 -4.93
N ASP A 18 -24.04 7.47 -6.02
CA ASP A 18 -22.60 7.44 -6.36
C ASP A 18 -22.02 8.86 -6.43
N GLY A 19 -20.88 9.07 -5.80
CA GLY A 19 -20.30 10.41 -5.61
C GLY A 19 -20.98 11.28 -4.56
N GLY A 20 -22.00 10.76 -3.84
CA GLY A 20 -22.53 11.37 -2.63
C GLY A 20 -21.49 11.40 -1.52
N GLY A 21 -21.53 12.41 -0.65
CA GLY A 21 -20.58 12.54 0.46
C GLY A 21 -20.99 13.66 1.40
N ILE A 22 -20.25 13.77 2.50
CA ILE A 22 -20.42 14.89 3.44
C ILE A 22 -19.62 16.08 2.93
N ASP A 23 -20.33 17.17 2.60
CA ASP A 23 -19.72 18.39 2.08
C ASP A 23 -19.40 19.35 3.24
N PHE A 24 -18.12 19.70 3.35
CA PHE A 24 -17.59 20.66 4.34
C PHE A 24 -17.29 22.04 3.74
N SER A 25 -17.67 22.31 2.49
CA SER A 25 -17.35 23.58 1.79
C SER A 25 -17.93 24.82 2.45
N ALA A 26 -19.02 24.66 3.23
CA ALA A 26 -19.62 25.77 3.99
C ALA A 26 -18.83 26.18 5.24
N ARG A 27 -17.77 25.47 5.60
CA ARG A 27 -16.90 25.87 6.71
C ARG A 27 -16.00 27.00 6.28
N THR A 28 -16.15 28.15 6.93
CA THR A 28 -15.37 29.38 6.66
C THR A 28 -14.00 29.41 7.34
N ASN A 29 -13.33 28.29 7.52
CA ASN A 29 -11.95 28.29 7.99
C ASN A 29 -11.02 28.73 6.84
N ASN A 30 -11.15 29.99 6.46
CA ASN A 30 -10.33 30.62 5.43
C ASN A 30 -8.94 31.01 5.99
N GLU A 31 -8.18 30.04 6.46
CA GLU A 31 -6.74 30.25 6.48
C GLU A 31 -6.23 30.01 5.07
N THR A 32 -6.33 31.05 4.24
CA THR A 32 -5.71 31.06 2.92
C THR A 32 -4.20 31.08 3.11
N LYS A 33 -3.57 29.93 3.14
CA LYS A 33 -2.10 29.83 3.16
C LYS A 33 -1.60 30.04 1.74
N THR A 34 -0.60 30.90 1.58
CA THR A 34 0.05 31.13 0.29
C THR A 34 0.56 29.80 -0.29
N GLY A 35 0.17 29.48 -1.52
CA GLY A 35 0.58 28.26 -2.21
C GLY A 35 -0.29 27.03 -1.91
N VAL A 36 -1.41 27.17 -1.21
CA VAL A 36 -2.38 26.11 -0.98
C VAL A 36 -3.62 26.32 -1.82
N THR A 37 -4.01 25.31 -2.57
CA THR A 37 -5.28 25.27 -3.30
C THR A 37 -6.11 24.12 -2.77
N VAL A 38 -7.30 24.40 -2.25
CA VAL A 38 -8.25 23.37 -1.84
C VAL A 38 -9.03 22.92 -3.07
N THR A 39 -8.88 21.67 -3.46
CA THR A 39 -9.51 21.10 -4.65
C THR A 39 -10.82 20.37 -4.35
N ASN A 40 -11.02 19.89 -3.10
CA ASN A 40 -12.23 19.19 -2.70
C ASN A 40 -12.46 19.29 -1.18
N ASN A 41 -13.68 19.61 -0.78
CA ASN A 41 -14.12 19.68 0.61
C ASN A 41 -15.15 18.58 0.96
N LYS A 42 -15.32 17.60 0.09
CA LYS A 42 -16.21 16.45 0.35
C LYS A 42 -15.45 15.27 0.90
N LEU A 43 -15.99 14.66 1.93
CA LEU A 43 -15.63 13.30 2.33
C LEU A 43 -16.49 12.33 1.49
N VAL A 44 -15.88 11.75 0.49
CA VAL A 44 -16.47 10.76 -0.41
C VAL A 44 -15.69 9.45 -0.30
N HIS A 45 -16.36 8.33 -0.54
CA HIS A 45 -15.75 7.00 -0.58
C HIS A 45 -15.01 6.62 0.72
N TYR A 46 -15.75 6.10 1.69
CA TYR A 46 -15.20 5.27 2.76
C TYR A 46 -15.41 3.81 2.39
N GLU A 47 -14.36 3.04 2.46
CA GLU A 47 -14.41 1.61 2.23
C GLU A 47 -13.38 0.90 3.10
N ASP A 48 -13.73 -0.22 3.68
CA ASP A 48 -12.81 -1.14 4.30
C ASP A 48 -13.05 -2.56 3.77
N GLY A 49 -11.98 -3.32 3.71
CA GLY A 49 -12.07 -4.66 3.14
C GLY A 49 -10.81 -5.48 3.34
N GLN A 50 -10.83 -6.64 2.71
CA GLN A 50 -9.72 -7.57 2.68
C GLN A 50 -9.16 -7.68 1.28
N TRP A 51 -7.86 -8.01 1.19
CA TRP A 51 -7.18 -8.26 -0.05
C TRP A 51 -6.22 -9.44 0.10
N THR A 52 -5.77 -10.00 -1.01
CA THR A 52 -4.90 -11.17 -1.02
C THR A 52 -3.53 -10.79 -1.55
N PRO A 53 -2.58 -10.36 -0.68
CA PRO A 53 -1.23 -10.03 -1.10
C PRO A 53 -0.52 -11.27 -1.64
N LYS A 54 0.34 -11.09 -2.67
CA LYS A 54 1.12 -12.18 -3.26
C LYS A 54 2.57 -11.76 -3.43
N ILE A 55 3.49 -12.68 -3.19
CA ILE A 55 4.91 -12.51 -3.49
C ILE A 55 5.17 -12.90 -4.93
N PHE A 56 5.95 -12.09 -5.62
CA PHE A 56 6.50 -12.35 -6.95
C PHE A 56 8.02 -12.23 -6.92
N ILE A 57 8.69 -13.12 -7.62
CA ILE A 57 10.12 -13.07 -7.91
C ILE A 57 10.24 -13.09 -9.43
N ASN A 58 10.69 -11.97 -10.02
CA ASN A 58 10.79 -11.79 -11.47
C ASN A 58 9.50 -12.24 -12.21
N ASN A 59 8.34 -11.70 -11.85
CA ASN A 59 7.04 -12.05 -12.43
C ASN A 59 6.54 -13.50 -12.18
N ILE A 60 7.28 -14.32 -11.44
CA ILE A 60 6.82 -15.65 -11.03
C ILE A 60 6.13 -15.51 -9.68
N GLU A 61 4.83 -15.85 -9.64
CA GLU A 61 4.06 -15.88 -8.40
C GLU A 61 4.54 -17.01 -7.50
N GLN A 62 4.76 -16.69 -6.23
CA GLN A 62 5.05 -17.69 -5.22
C GLN A 62 3.76 -18.37 -4.78
N THR A 63 3.86 -19.63 -4.45
CA THR A 63 2.77 -20.45 -3.91
C THR A 63 3.17 -20.98 -2.52
N GLY A 64 2.24 -21.59 -1.80
CA GLY A 64 2.57 -22.22 -0.53
C GLY A 64 2.65 -21.21 0.62
N TYR A 65 1.57 -20.51 0.88
CA TYR A 65 1.43 -19.64 2.04
C TYR A 65 0.85 -20.41 3.24
N ALA A 66 1.46 -20.25 4.41
CA ALA A 66 0.88 -20.61 5.70
C ALA A 66 -0.04 -19.51 6.23
N ALA A 67 0.28 -18.26 5.93
CA ALA A 67 -0.61 -17.13 6.13
C ALA A 67 -0.52 -16.20 4.92
N GLN A 68 -1.69 -15.78 4.41
CA GLN A 68 -1.83 -14.87 3.29
C GLN A 68 -3.05 -13.99 3.59
N PHE A 69 -2.79 -12.81 4.13
CA PHE A 69 -3.84 -11.95 4.65
C PHE A 69 -3.50 -10.49 4.45
N GLY A 70 -4.46 -9.72 4.01
CA GLY A 70 -4.39 -8.27 3.88
C GLY A 70 -5.71 -7.62 4.25
N GLU A 71 -5.62 -6.49 4.90
CA GLU A 71 -6.74 -5.58 5.20
C GLU A 71 -6.43 -4.23 4.58
N TYR A 72 -7.46 -3.50 4.21
CA TYR A 72 -7.32 -2.12 3.77
C TYR A 72 -8.47 -1.25 4.27
N THR A 73 -8.18 0.03 4.38
CA THR A 73 -9.18 1.09 4.57
C THR A 73 -8.90 2.19 3.55
N LYS A 74 -9.92 2.64 2.84
CA LYS A 74 -9.87 3.76 1.91
C LYS A 74 -10.74 4.89 2.41
N VAL A 75 -10.19 6.09 2.42
CA VAL A 75 -10.91 7.32 2.73
C VAL A 75 -10.60 8.36 1.65
N GLY A 76 -11.56 8.64 0.81
CA GLY A 76 -11.32 9.42 -0.40
C GLY A 76 -10.29 8.71 -1.28
N ARG A 77 -9.17 9.38 -1.56
CA ARG A 77 -8.06 8.82 -2.36
C ARG A 77 -6.99 8.14 -1.52
N MET A 78 -7.04 8.24 -0.20
CA MET A 78 -6.03 7.66 0.68
C MET A 78 -6.39 6.21 1.02
N VAL A 79 -5.47 5.31 0.74
CA VAL A 79 -5.57 3.88 1.03
C VAL A 79 -4.53 3.51 2.06
N THR A 80 -4.97 2.93 3.16
CA THR A 80 -4.09 2.32 4.17
C THR A 80 -4.23 0.81 4.09
N ILE A 81 -3.12 0.12 3.94
CA ILE A 81 -3.05 -1.34 3.89
C ILE A 81 -2.26 -1.89 5.08
N LYS A 82 -2.65 -3.09 5.50
CA LYS A 82 -1.91 -3.93 6.43
C LYS A 82 -1.89 -5.35 5.88
N MET A 83 -0.76 -6.06 6.01
CA MET A 83 -0.68 -7.44 5.52
C MET A 83 0.24 -8.32 6.33
N ARG A 84 0.02 -9.64 6.16
CA ARG A 84 0.90 -10.72 6.58
C ARG A 84 1.04 -11.76 5.48
N LEU A 85 2.28 -12.14 5.20
CA LEU A 85 2.65 -13.26 4.33
C LEU A 85 3.64 -14.16 5.05
N THR A 86 3.32 -15.45 5.14
CA THR A 86 4.19 -16.45 5.77
C THR A 86 4.28 -17.67 4.86
N GLY A 87 5.49 -18.12 4.56
CA GLY A 87 5.72 -19.33 3.79
C GLY A 87 5.41 -20.61 4.60
N ASN A 88 4.95 -21.66 3.93
CA ASN A 88 4.55 -22.93 4.55
C ASN A 88 5.56 -24.07 4.37
N GLY A 89 6.77 -23.76 3.92
CA GLY A 89 7.79 -24.77 3.61
C GLY A 89 7.90 -25.13 2.13
N THR A 90 7.01 -24.62 1.27
CA THR A 90 7.10 -24.83 -0.19
C THR A 90 8.34 -24.11 -0.74
N ALA A 91 9.03 -24.76 -1.67
CA ALA A 91 10.23 -24.21 -2.30
C ALA A 91 9.94 -22.87 -2.98
N ILE A 92 10.86 -21.93 -2.79
CA ILE A 92 10.86 -20.63 -3.48
C ILE A 92 11.22 -20.86 -4.95
N VAL A 93 10.40 -20.28 -5.85
CA VAL A 93 10.62 -20.37 -7.30
C VAL A 93 10.99 -18.98 -7.85
N GLY A 94 11.84 -18.96 -8.87
CA GLY A 94 12.40 -17.76 -9.48
C GLY A 94 13.91 -17.72 -9.39
N GLY A 95 14.53 -16.72 -10.00
CA GLY A 95 15.98 -16.54 -9.96
C GLY A 95 16.46 -16.12 -8.56
N PRO A 96 17.59 -16.68 -8.09
CA PRO A 96 18.09 -16.37 -6.75
C PRO A 96 18.45 -14.89 -6.58
N THR A 97 18.85 -14.20 -7.65
CA THR A 97 19.21 -12.78 -7.66
C THR A 97 18.09 -11.85 -8.08
N ASP A 98 16.91 -12.39 -8.43
CA ASP A 98 15.77 -11.60 -8.83
C ASP A 98 15.10 -10.92 -7.64
N GLN A 99 14.63 -9.70 -7.85
CA GLN A 99 13.99 -8.90 -6.81
C GLN A 99 12.65 -9.48 -6.38
N VAL A 100 12.37 -9.36 -5.08
CA VAL A 100 11.10 -9.73 -4.45
C VAL A 100 10.14 -8.56 -4.46
N PHE A 101 8.91 -8.82 -4.90
CA PHE A 101 7.80 -7.87 -4.92
C PHE A 101 6.59 -8.45 -4.22
N ILE A 102 5.79 -7.57 -3.63
CA ILE A 102 4.43 -7.89 -3.20
C ILE A 102 3.48 -7.19 -4.15
N ARG A 103 2.53 -7.93 -4.70
CA ARG A 103 1.58 -7.47 -5.73
C ARG A 103 0.14 -7.71 -5.32
N GLN A 104 -0.78 -7.29 -6.19
CA GLN A 104 -2.23 -7.32 -6.00
C GLN A 104 -2.69 -6.38 -4.89
N LEU A 105 -2.19 -5.14 -4.91
CA LEU A 105 -2.71 -4.08 -4.05
C LEU A 105 -4.22 -3.89 -4.30
N PRO A 106 -5.01 -3.52 -3.27
CA PRO A 106 -6.45 -3.37 -3.41
C PRO A 106 -6.84 -2.25 -4.38
N TYR A 107 -6.01 -1.23 -4.48
CA TYR A 107 -6.14 -0.11 -5.41
C TYR A 107 -4.82 0.20 -6.08
N ARG A 108 -4.89 0.70 -7.31
CA ARG A 108 -3.72 1.16 -8.03
C ARG A 108 -3.16 2.43 -7.38
N LEU A 109 -1.84 2.58 -7.36
CA LEU A 109 -1.21 3.82 -6.96
C LEU A 109 -1.56 4.94 -7.95
N HIS A 110 -1.73 6.15 -7.43
CA HIS A 110 -1.88 7.34 -8.24
C HIS A 110 -0.65 7.58 -9.13
N ASP A 111 -0.88 7.73 -10.43
CA ASP A 111 0.18 8.00 -11.40
C ASP A 111 0.23 9.50 -11.73
N GLN A 112 1.04 10.27 -11.01
CA GLN A 112 1.21 11.70 -11.31
C GLN A 112 2.24 12.01 -12.40
N LEU A 113 3.16 11.12 -12.72
CA LEU A 113 4.35 11.49 -13.49
C LEU A 113 4.75 10.53 -14.61
N GLY A 114 3.95 9.51 -14.93
CA GLY A 114 4.23 8.61 -16.06
C GLY A 114 5.49 7.75 -15.94
N SER A 115 6.15 7.73 -14.79
CA SER A 115 7.28 6.84 -14.50
C SER A 115 7.54 6.73 -13.01
N VAL A 116 7.51 5.50 -12.51
CA VAL A 116 7.96 5.08 -11.17
C VAL A 116 7.75 6.13 -10.08
N SER A 117 6.52 6.43 -9.74
CA SER A 117 6.24 7.36 -8.65
C SER A 117 6.26 6.62 -7.30
N PHE A 118 6.94 7.21 -6.32
CA PHE A 118 6.98 6.75 -4.94
C PHE A 118 5.91 7.50 -4.14
N GLU A 119 4.65 7.08 -4.26
CA GLU A 119 3.54 7.81 -3.66
C GLU A 119 2.96 7.11 -2.44
N GLY A 120 3.77 6.91 -1.46
CA GLY A 120 3.30 6.33 -0.22
C GLY A 120 4.42 6.04 0.75
N GLY A 121 4.04 5.74 1.96
CA GLY A 121 4.97 5.44 3.04
C GLY A 121 4.43 4.39 3.99
N GLY A 122 5.32 3.83 4.79
CA GLY A 122 4.95 2.86 5.79
C GLY A 122 6.16 2.13 6.34
N SER A 123 5.93 1.01 7.00
CA SER A 123 7.00 0.20 7.58
C SER A 123 6.77 -1.29 7.39
N VAL A 124 7.87 -2.02 7.19
CA VAL A 124 7.93 -3.45 7.47
C VAL A 124 8.25 -3.57 8.96
N TYR A 125 7.35 -4.14 9.75
CA TYR A 125 7.52 -4.23 11.20
C TYR A 125 7.84 -5.65 11.68
N VAL A 126 7.71 -6.65 10.78
CA VAL A 126 8.19 -8.02 11.00
C VAL A 126 8.83 -8.53 9.71
N TRP A 127 10.07 -8.98 9.82
CA TRP A 127 10.78 -9.76 8.81
C TRP A 127 11.53 -10.87 9.56
N HIS A 128 11.12 -12.10 9.37
CA HIS A 128 11.65 -13.22 10.11
C HIS A 128 11.88 -14.43 9.19
N ASN A 129 12.84 -15.28 9.55
CA ASN A 129 13.22 -16.45 8.76
C ASN A 129 13.71 -16.10 7.35
N PHE A 130 14.69 -15.20 7.26
CA PHE A 130 15.40 -14.91 6.03
C PHE A 130 16.79 -15.56 6.04
N ASN A 131 17.29 -15.96 4.86
CA ASN A 131 18.62 -16.54 4.71
C ASN A 131 19.73 -15.55 4.97
N THR A 132 19.49 -14.26 4.74
CA THR A 132 20.47 -13.20 4.90
C THR A 132 20.21 -12.43 6.19
N SER A 133 21.27 -12.22 7.00
CA SER A 133 21.18 -11.31 8.14
C SER A 133 20.95 -9.89 7.65
N MET A 134 19.82 -9.32 8.00
CA MET A 134 19.45 -7.94 7.67
C MET A 134 19.31 -7.15 8.96
N SER A 135 19.83 -5.92 8.96
CA SER A 135 19.62 -4.97 10.06
C SER A 135 18.29 -4.24 9.93
N ASP A 136 17.77 -4.14 8.71
CA ASP A 136 16.49 -3.49 8.43
C ASP A 136 15.90 -4.04 7.11
N CYS A 137 14.57 -4.00 7.02
CA CYS A 137 13.82 -4.31 5.81
C CYS A 137 12.89 -3.12 5.50
N ARG A 138 13.03 -2.59 4.30
CA ARG A 138 12.25 -1.44 3.82
C ARG A 138 11.47 -1.81 2.57
N PHE A 139 10.59 -0.92 2.16
CA PHE A 139 9.90 -1.06 0.90
C PHE A 139 9.73 0.28 0.20
N THR A 140 9.45 0.21 -1.09
CA THR A 140 8.97 1.30 -1.92
C THR A 140 7.71 0.86 -2.63
N LEU A 141 6.73 1.73 -2.69
CA LEU A 141 5.54 1.55 -3.51
C LEU A 141 5.88 2.04 -4.92
N ARG A 142 5.50 1.26 -5.94
CA ARG A 142 5.78 1.59 -7.32
C ARG A 142 4.55 1.35 -8.19
N ASP A 143 4.26 2.29 -9.06
CA ASP A 143 3.40 2.06 -10.20
C ASP A 143 4.26 1.71 -11.43
N LEU A 144 4.01 0.57 -12.01
CA LEU A 144 4.68 0.12 -13.23
C LEU A 144 3.78 0.46 -14.43
N SER A 145 3.71 1.74 -14.76
CA SER A 145 3.05 2.22 -15.98
C SER A 145 3.94 1.95 -17.20
N GLY A 146 3.92 0.73 -17.69
CA GLY A 146 4.52 0.35 -18.97
C GLY A 146 3.47 -0.21 -19.94
N PRO A 147 3.77 -0.40 -21.25
CA PRO A 147 2.86 -1.01 -22.18
C PRO A 147 2.44 -2.41 -21.69
N GLY A 148 1.22 -2.54 -21.21
CA GLY A 148 0.66 -3.75 -20.59
C GLY A 148 0.66 -3.79 -19.07
N GLY A 149 1.13 -2.74 -18.36
CA GLY A 149 1.26 -2.74 -16.91
C GLY A 149 0.30 -1.79 -16.20
N ASN A 150 -0.91 -2.23 -15.90
CA ASN A 150 -1.75 -1.65 -14.85
C ASN A 150 -1.41 -2.30 -13.49
N GLN A 151 -0.14 -2.29 -13.10
CA GLN A 151 0.29 -3.06 -11.95
C GLN A 151 1.07 -2.19 -10.97
N SER A 152 0.50 -2.01 -9.79
CA SER A 152 1.21 -1.43 -8.65
C SER A 152 1.83 -2.53 -7.81
N ASP A 153 3.05 -2.33 -7.35
CA ASP A 153 3.73 -3.28 -6.49
C ASP A 153 4.46 -2.62 -5.31
N ILE A 154 4.79 -3.43 -4.33
CA ILE A 154 5.65 -3.09 -3.21
C ILE A 154 7.00 -3.76 -3.47
N ALA A 155 8.03 -2.99 -3.77
CA ALA A 155 9.39 -3.49 -3.90
C ALA A 155 10.06 -3.55 -2.53
N LEU A 156 10.57 -4.71 -2.16
CA LEU A 156 11.24 -4.91 -0.88
C LEU A 156 12.75 -4.66 -1.00
N TRP A 157 13.32 -4.06 0.04
CA TRP A 157 14.73 -3.68 0.13
C TRP A 157 15.33 -4.15 1.44
N ARG A 158 16.58 -4.62 1.41
CA ARG A 158 17.33 -5.05 2.58
C ARG A 158 18.45 -4.09 2.90
N ILE A 159 18.75 -3.91 4.18
CA ILE A 159 19.95 -3.24 4.68
C ILE A 159 20.76 -4.27 5.45
N THR A 160 21.96 -4.55 4.99
CA THR A 160 22.80 -5.63 5.52
C THR A 160 23.93 -5.15 6.43
N SER A 161 24.23 -3.84 6.46
CA SER A 161 25.24 -3.28 7.32
C SER A 161 25.00 -1.82 7.67
N ASN A 162 25.51 -1.42 8.82
CA ASN A 162 25.42 -0.06 9.38
C ASN A 162 26.56 0.86 8.93
N THR A 163 27.21 0.57 7.81
CA THR A 163 28.28 1.44 7.28
C THR A 163 27.68 2.65 6.58
N THR A 164 28.32 3.81 6.73
CA THR A 164 27.87 5.12 6.24
C THR A 164 27.67 5.23 4.71
N SER A 165 27.96 4.18 3.97
CA SER A 165 27.79 4.06 2.53
C SER A 165 26.87 2.90 2.10
N SER A 166 26.13 2.28 3.01
CA SER A 166 25.27 1.16 2.68
C SER A 166 23.98 1.63 2.05
N PHE A 167 23.96 1.60 0.73
CA PHE A 167 22.70 1.63 0.00
C PHE A 167 21.92 0.36 0.30
N SER A 168 20.60 0.51 0.48
CA SER A 168 19.69 -0.62 0.47
C SER A 168 19.85 -1.37 -0.85
N SER A 169 20.04 -2.68 -0.81
CA SER A 169 19.95 -3.53 -1.99
C SER A 169 18.58 -4.18 -2.07
N ALA A 170 18.12 -4.49 -3.28
CA ALA A 170 16.85 -5.19 -3.45
C ALA A 170 16.84 -6.48 -2.63
N LEU A 171 15.72 -6.77 -1.97
CA LEU A 171 15.48 -8.09 -1.40
C LEU A 171 15.35 -9.08 -2.56
N GLN A 172 16.10 -10.16 -2.53
CA GLN A 172 16.22 -11.12 -3.63
C GLN A 172 15.61 -12.48 -3.26
N GLY A 173 15.30 -13.29 -4.26
CA GLY A 173 14.74 -14.63 -4.04
C GLY A 173 15.59 -15.50 -3.10
N GLN A 174 16.91 -15.43 -3.22
CA GLN A 174 17.84 -16.15 -2.33
C GLN A 174 17.79 -15.72 -0.86
N ASP A 175 17.26 -14.54 -0.57
CA ASP A 175 17.14 -14.04 0.80
C ASP A 175 15.94 -14.64 1.54
N LEU A 176 14.94 -15.14 0.81
CA LEU A 176 13.78 -15.78 1.39
C LEU A 176 14.09 -17.23 1.79
N THR A 177 13.69 -17.64 2.99
CA THR A 177 13.53 -19.06 3.31
C THR A 177 12.14 -19.53 2.90
N THR A 178 11.92 -20.83 2.92
CA THR A 178 10.59 -21.41 2.65
C THR A 178 9.55 -21.11 3.74
N THR A 179 9.99 -20.58 4.89
CA THR A 179 9.15 -20.29 6.07
C THR A 179 9.23 -18.82 6.49
N TYR A 180 9.52 -17.90 5.54
CA TYR A 180 9.56 -16.46 5.79
C TYR A 180 8.28 -15.95 6.48
N ASP A 181 8.39 -14.88 7.28
CA ASP A 181 7.25 -14.10 7.79
C ASP A 181 7.51 -12.61 7.51
N ILE A 182 6.64 -12.00 6.69
CA ILE A 182 6.69 -10.60 6.33
C ILE A 182 5.38 -9.95 6.76
N ARG A 183 5.50 -8.85 7.51
CA ARG A 183 4.34 -8.04 7.88
C ARG A 183 4.67 -6.57 7.65
N LEU A 184 3.78 -5.89 6.98
CA LEU A 184 3.92 -4.47 6.72
C LEU A 184 2.60 -3.72 6.85
N MET A 185 2.73 -2.41 7.00
CA MET A 185 1.66 -1.44 6.88
C MET A 185 2.15 -0.31 5.99
N ALA A 186 1.28 0.15 5.09
CA ALA A 186 1.57 1.26 4.19
C ALA A 186 0.34 2.13 3.98
N THR A 187 0.60 3.40 3.64
CA THR A 187 -0.43 4.33 3.18
C THR A 187 0.02 4.94 1.86
N TYR A 188 -0.90 4.99 0.91
CA TYR A 188 -0.67 5.55 -0.42
C TYR A 188 -1.92 6.22 -0.97
N PHE A 189 -1.79 6.93 -2.09
CA PHE A 189 -2.90 7.55 -2.80
C PHE A 189 -3.25 6.77 -4.06
N THR A 190 -4.53 6.81 -4.43
CA THR A 190 -5.08 6.20 -5.65
C THR A 190 -5.82 7.25 -6.48
N ASP A 191 -6.01 6.96 -7.77
CA ASP A 191 -6.85 7.75 -8.68
C ASP A 191 -8.31 7.30 -8.69
N GLU A 192 -8.61 6.15 -8.11
CA GLU A 192 -9.93 5.51 -8.08
C GLU A 192 -10.79 5.95 -6.90
#